data_0b746307f27008386f694c1585eaac5e
#
_entry.id   0b746307f27008386f694c1585eaac5e
#
_cell.length_a   1.000
_cell.length_b   1.000
_cell.length_c   1.000
_cell.angle_alpha   90.00
_cell.angle_beta   90.00
_cell.angle_gamma   90.00
#
_symmetry.space_group_name_H-M   'P 1'
#
loop_
_entity.id
_entity.type
_entity.pdbx_description
1 polymer ?
#
loop_
_entity_poly.entity_id
_entity_poly.type
_entity_poly.pdbx_seq_one_letter_code
_entity_poly.pdbx_strand_id
1 'polypeptide(L)'
;METKKTILIADTSEEFRTILADALQAEEGLEVVGQTSDGQEAIQMVQDRSPDILVMDLVLGRMDGFDVLDAVKSKPVSTLILSGFARGCMADQVAARGGDYYMMKPCRIASVVERVRLLAAQHWSEGGENPAGPASARQTLEANVTAIIHEIGVPAHIKGYQYLREAIIMTVEDMDVINAVTKVLYPEVARKFGTTASRVERAIRHAIEVAWDR
;
A
#
# COMPACT_ATOMS: atom_id res chain seq x y z
N MET A 1 7.55 17.57 -26.13
CA MET A 1 7.03 16.18 -26.12
C MET A 1 7.12 15.73 -24.68
N GLU A 2 6.02 15.51 -23.99
CA GLU A 2 6.05 14.89 -22.66
C GLU A 2 6.57 13.47 -22.81
N THR A 3 7.63 13.15 -22.10
CA THR A 3 8.20 11.78 -22.07
C THR A 3 7.24 10.89 -21.31
N LYS A 4 6.68 9.89 -21.99
CA LYS A 4 5.83 8.89 -21.36
C LYS A 4 6.60 8.10 -20.32
N LYS A 5 5.95 7.76 -19.21
CA LYS A 5 6.50 6.85 -18.22
C LYS A 5 6.32 5.40 -18.64
N THR A 6 7.40 4.66 -18.62
CA THR A 6 7.46 3.28 -19.13
C THR A 6 7.20 2.28 -18.02
N ILE A 7 6.36 1.27 -18.30
CA ILE A 7 5.89 0.30 -17.31
C ILE A 7 6.20 -1.12 -17.80
N LEU A 8 6.78 -1.93 -16.93
CA LEU A 8 6.92 -3.36 -17.09
C LEU A 8 5.93 -4.09 -16.16
N ILE A 9 5.23 -5.10 -16.66
CA ILE A 9 4.29 -5.91 -15.88
C ILE A 9 4.81 -7.34 -15.77
N ALA A 10 4.91 -7.87 -14.54
CA ALA A 10 5.31 -9.25 -14.26
C ALA A 10 4.26 -9.94 -13.37
N ASP A 11 3.51 -10.88 -13.92
CA ASP A 11 2.43 -11.62 -13.23
C ASP A 11 2.20 -12.97 -13.91
N THR A 12 1.90 -14.03 -13.17
CA THR A 12 1.65 -15.34 -13.75
C THR A 12 0.32 -15.44 -14.49
N SER A 13 -0.68 -14.60 -14.13
CA SER A 13 -1.98 -14.57 -14.82
C SER A 13 -1.90 -13.76 -16.12
N GLU A 14 -2.00 -14.43 -17.25
CA GLU A 14 -2.04 -13.79 -18.57
C GLU A 14 -3.23 -12.83 -18.70
N GLU A 15 -4.40 -13.26 -18.22
CA GLU A 15 -5.61 -12.45 -18.25
C GLU A 15 -5.43 -11.14 -17.47
N PHE A 16 -4.86 -11.23 -16.25
CA PHE A 16 -4.59 -10.06 -15.44
C PHE A 16 -3.60 -9.11 -16.12
N ARG A 17 -2.49 -9.64 -16.69
CA ARG A 17 -1.52 -8.83 -17.42
C ARG A 17 -2.15 -8.09 -18.59
N THR A 18 -2.99 -8.78 -19.38
CA THR A 18 -3.66 -8.18 -20.55
C THR A 18 -4.59 -7.06 -20.13
N ILE A 19 -5.48 -7.30 -19.16
CA ILE A 19 -6.43 -6.28 -18.68
C ILE A 19 -5.70 -5.08 -18.07
N LEU A 20 -4.65 -5.33 -17.29
CA LEU A 20 -3.86 -4.25 -16.68
C LEU A 20 -3.09 -3.46 -17.73
N ALA A 21 -2.50 -4.12 -18.72
CA ALA A 21 -1.77 -3.47 -19.80
C ALA A 21 -2.69 -2.57 -20.64
N ASP A 22 -3.88 -3.06 -21.01
CA ASP A 22 -4.87 -2.27 -21.74
C ASP A 22 -5.30 -1.03 -20.94
N ALA A 23 -5.55 -1.20 -19.64
CA ALA A 23 -5.93 -0.09 -18.77
C ALA A 23 -4.82 0.96 -18.63
N LEU A 24 -3.56 0.54 -18.46
CA LEU A 24 -2.41 1.43 -18.35
C LEU A 24 -2.11 2.13 -19.69
N GLN A 25 -2.25 1.43 -20.81
CA GLN A 25 -2.02 1.98 -22.15
C GLN A 25 -3.07 3.04 -22.54
N ALA A 26 -4.28 2.96 -21.94
CA ALA A 26 -5.34 3.96 -22.14
C ALA A 26 -5.08 5.28 -21.40
N GLU A 27 -4.14 5.31 -20.46
CA GLU A 27 -3.80 6.51 -19.68
C GLU A 27 -2.79 7.39 -20.42
N GLU A 28 -3.08 8.70 -20.48
CA GLU A 28 -2.14 9.67 -21.03
C GLU A 28 -0.82 9.69 -20.22
N GLY A 29 0.31 9.70 -20.91
CA GLY A 29 1.63 9.77 -20.29
C GLY A 29 2.17 8.43 -19.78
N LEU A 30 1.46 7.31 -19.96
CA LEU A 30 1.94 5.97 -19.62
C LEU A 30 2.16 5.12 -20.87
N GLU A 31 3.13 4.20 -20.81
CA GLU A 31 3.44 3.25 -21.88
C GLU A 31 3.88 1.90 -21.29
N VAL A 32 3.18 0.82 -21.64
CA VAL A 32 3.59 -0.54 -21.26
C VAL A 32 4.64 -1.04 -22.23
N VAL A 33 5.87 -1.18 -21.77
CA VAL A 33 7.02 -1.59 -22.59
C VAL A 33 7.28 -3.08 -22.57
N GLY A 34 6.61 -3.83 -21.70
CA GLY A 34 6.73 -5.30 -21.68
C GLY A 34 5.84 -5.97 -20.67
N GLN A 35 5.67 -7.28 -20.86
CA GLN A 35 4.92 -8.16 -19.99
C GLN A 35 5.65 -9.50 -19.88
N THR A 36 5.66 -10.10 -18.69
CA THR A 36 6.21 -11.43 -18.47
C THR A 36 5.49 -12.17 -17.36
N SER A 37 5.60 -13.48 -17.31
CA SER A 37 5.16 -14.32 -16.18
C SER A 37 6.32 -14.85 -15.35
N ASP A 38 7.54 -14.45 -15.66
CA ASP A 38 8.78 -15.03 -15.19
C ASP A 38 9.69 -14.00 -14.53
N GLY A 39 10.15 -14.29 -13.31
CA GLY A 39 10.99 -13.38 -12.55
C GLY A 39 12.36 -13.14 -13.17
N GLN A 40 12.98 -14.16 -13.75
CA GLN A 40 14.30 -14.01 -14.40
C GLN A 40 14.17 -13.14 -15.66
N GLU A 41 13.10 -13.36 -16.45
CA GLU A 41 12.84 -12.53 -17.62
C GLU A 41 12.50 -11.07 -17.22
N ALA A 42 11.78 -10.87 -16.10
CA ALA A 42 11.51 -9.54 -15.57
C ALA A 42 12.80 -8.77 -15.28
N ILE A 43 13.78 -9.40 -14.62
CA ILE A 43 15.11 -8.80 -14.35
C ILE A 43 15.81 -8.43 -15.67
N GLN A 44 15.80 -9.35 -16.65
CA GLN A 44 16.41 -9.09 -17.95
C GLN A 44 15.75 -7.90 -18.66
N MET A 45 14.41 -7.85 -18.65
CA MET A 45 13.67 -6.73 -19.24
C MET A 45 13.92 -5.40 -18.53
N VAL A 46 14.09 -5.39 -17.19
CA VAL A 46 14.47 -4.18 -16.44
C VAL A 46 15.85 -3.70 -16.87
N GLN A 47 16.80 -4.61 -17.12
CA GLN A 47 18.13 -4.25 -17.58
C GLN A 47 18.15 -3.71 -19.02
N ASP A 48 17.39 -4.36 -19.91
CA ASP A 48 17.42 -4.04 -21.35
C ASP A 48 16.58 -2.80 -21.69
N ARG A 49 15.45 -2.59 -21.00
CA ARG A 49 14.46 -1.56 -21.32
C ARG A 49 14.46 -0.38 -20.35
N SER A 50 15.09 -0.54 -19.18
CA SER A 50 15.15 0.49 -18.13
C SER A 50 13.78 1.14 -17.86
N PRO A 51 12.74 0.35 -17.52
CA PRO A 51 11.39 0.90 -17.28
C PRO A 51 11.42 1.83 -16.06
N ASP A 52 10.54 2.85 -16.06
CA ASP A 52 10.35 3.72 -14.90
C ASP A 52 9.66 3.00 -13.75
N ILE A 53 8.72 2.08 -14.07
CA ILE A 53 7.90 1.39 -13.08
C ILE A 53 7.85 -0.12 -13.40
N LEU A 54 8.06 -0.95 -12.39
CA LEU A 54 7.82 -2.39 -12.41
C LEU A 54 6.60 -2.72 -11.56
N VAL A 55 5.53 -3.20 -12.20
CA VAL A 55 4.35 -3.76 -11.50
C VAL A 55 4.51 -5.28 -11.50
N MET A 56 4.62 -5.91 -10.32
CA MET A 56 4.86 -7.36 -10.28
C MET A 56 4.13 -8.08 -9.15
N ASP A 57 3.81 -9.36 -9.38
CA ASP A 57 3.41 -10.30 -8.33
C ASP A 57 4.64 -10.87 -7.61
N LEU A 58 4.49 -11.27 -6.35
CA LEU A 58 5.52 -12.03 -5.63
C LEU A 58 5.62 -13.48 -6.13
N VAL A 59 4.55 -14.02 -6.70
CA VAL A 59 4.54 -15.37 -7.27
C VAL A 59 4.80 -15.28 -8.77
N LEU A 60 6.03 -15.57 -9.17
CA LEU A 60 6.46 -15.59 -10.57
C LEU A 60 7.06 -16.95 -10.93
N GLY A 61 7.21 -17.19 -12.22
CA GLY A 61 7.91 -18.37 -12.72
C GLY A 61 9.42 -18.27 -12.51
N ARG A 62 10.08 -19.39 -12.35
CA ARG A 62 11.52 -19.62 -12.20
C ARG A 62 12.21 -18.87 -11.04
N MET A 63 11.81 -17.64 -10.76
CA MET A 63 12.39 -16.79 -9.71
C MET A 63 11.26 -16.02 -9.03
N ASP A 64 11.23 -16.01 -7.70
CA ASP A 64 10.17 -15.31 -6.97
C ASP A 64 10.35 -13.78 -6.97
N GLY A 65 9.30 -13.06 -6.58
CA GLY A 65 9.30 -11.59 -6.61
C GLY A 65 10.26 -10.96 -5.60
N PHE A 66 10.65 -11.66 -4.53
CA PHE A 66 11.66 -11.16 -3.59
C PHE A 66 13.06 -11.17 -4.21
N ASP A 67 13.39 -12.24 -4.94
CA ASP A 67 14.67 -12.32 -5.66
C ASP A 67 14.73 -11.24 -6.76
N VAL A 68 13.58 -10.97 -7.43
CA VAL A 68 13.49 -9.89 -8.41
C VAL A 68 13.73 -8.53 -7.74
N LEU A 69 13.10 -8.25 -6.58
CA LEU A 69 13.31 -7.02 -5.82
C LEU A 69 14.78 -6.82 -5.45
N ASP A 70 15.42 -7.86 -4.91
CA ASP A 70 16.84 -7.81 -4.53
C ASP A 70 17.73 -7.52 -5.75
N ALA A 71 17.41 -8.07 -6.92
CA ALA A 71 18.16 -7.85 -8.15
C ALA A 71 17.97 -6.45 -8.76
N VAL A 72 16.79 -5.83 -8.59
CA VAL A 72 16.50 -4.50 -9.15
C VAL A 72 16.71 -3.36 -8.17
N LYS A 73 16.99 -3.63 -6.90
CA LYS A 73 17.15 -2.65 -5.81
C LYS A 73 18.10 -1.49 -6.13
N SER A 74 19.14 -1.72 -6.94
CA SER A 74 20.12 -0.70 -7.34
C SER A 74 19.77 0.00 -8.65
N LYS A 75 18.63 -0.32 -9.25
CA LYS A 75 18.19 0.26 -10.52
C LYS A 75 17.22 1.43 -10.27
N PRO A 76 17.19 2.43 -11.15
CA PRO A 76 16.27 3.55 -11.06
C PRO A 76 14.87 3.14 -11.56
N VAL A 77 14.24 2.15 -10.91
CA VAL A 77 12.91 1.65 -11.24
C VAL A 77 12.06 1.65 -9.98
N SER A 78 10.88 2.28 -10.04
CA SER A 78 9.90 2.18 -8.96
C SER A 78 9.13 0.87 -9.05
N THR A 79 8.86 0.28 -7.90
CA THR A 79 8.24 -1.05 -7.81
C THR A 79 6.86 -0.99 -7.15
N LEU A 80 5.85 -1.53 -7.82
CA LEU A 80 4.51 -1.79 -7.29
C LEU A 80 4.30 -3.30 -7.16
N ILE A 81 4.24 -3.78 -5.93
CA ILE A 81 4.10 -5.20 -5.65
C ILE A 81 2.63 -5.55 -5.44
N LEU A 82 2.14 -6.53 -6.19
CA LEU A 82 0.79 -7.10 -6.06
C LEU A 82 0.93 -8.52 -5.52
N SER A 83 0.23 -8.87 -4.44
CA SER A 83 0.34 -10.23 -3.89
C SER A 83 -0.97 -10.72 -3.26
N GLY A 84 -1.27 -12.00 -3.47
CA GLY A 84 -2.37 -12.70 -2.80
C GLY A 84 -2.08 -13.12 -1.36
N PHE A 85 -0.88 -12.90 -0.84
CA PHE A 85 -0.51 -13.30 0.51
C PHE A 85 -0.87 -12.23 1.55
N ALA A 86 -1.82 -12.56 2.42
CA ALA A 86 -2.34 -11.68 3.48
C ALA A 86 -1.58 -11.78 4.82
N ARG A 87 -0.27 -12.07 4.83
CA ARG A 87 0.48 -12.10 6.09
C ARG A 87 1.02 -10.71 6.40
N GLY A 88 0.77 -10.21 7.61
CA GLY A 88 1.11 -8.83 8.03
C GLY A 88 2.59 -8.43 7.88
N CYS A 89 3.51 -9.40 7.78
CA CYS A 89 4.94 -9.12 7.58
C CYS A 89 5.37 -8.98 6.10
N MET A 90 4.45 -9.17 5.13
CA MET A 90 4.83 -9.14 3.70
C MET A 90 5.15 -7.73 3.21
N ALA A 91 4.37 -6.74 3.62
CA ALA A 91 4.64 -5.35 3.29
C ALA A 91 5.99 -4.88 3.87
N ASP A 92 6.31 -5.27 5.11
CA ASP A 92 7.58 -4.96 5.75
C ASP A 92 8.76 -5.64 5.03
N GLN A 93 8.59 -6.89 4.59
CA GLN A 93 9.62 -7.60 3.83
C GLN A 93 9.84 -6.99 2.45
N VAL A 94 8.78 -6.54 1.77
CA VAL A 94 8.87 -5.81 0.50
C VAL A 94 9.61 -4.49 0.70
N ALA A 95 9.23 -3.71 1.72
CA ALA A 95 9.88 -2.43 2.04
C ALA A 95 11.37 -2.61 2.42
N ALA A 96 11.71 -3.62 3.22
CA ALA A 96 13.10 -3.94 3.59
C ALA A 96 13.99 -4.27 2.38
N ARG A 97 13.41 -4.80 1.29
CA ARG A 97 14.10 -5.09 0.03
C ARG A 97 14.06 -3.92 -0.97
N GLY A 98 13.49 -2.78 -0.57
CA GLY A 98 13.43 -1.59 -1.41
C GLY A 98 12.23 -1.55 -2.36
N GLY A 99 11.18 -2.30 -2.07
CA GLY A 99 9.90 -2.14 -2.76
C GLY A 99 9.20 -0.85 -2.35
N ASP A 100 8.68 -0.08 -3.32
CA ASP A 100 8.11 1.25 -3.07
C ASP A 100 6.65 1.18 -2.64
N TYR A 101 5.89 0.24 -3.19
CA TYR A 101 4.47 0.09 -2.86
C TYR A 101 4.02 -1.37 -2.86
N TYR A 102 3.13 -1.71 -1.91
CA TYR A 102 2.55 -3.05 -1.79
C TYR A 102 1.02 -2.98 -1.82
N MET A 103 0.38 -3.81 -2.64
CA MET A 103 -1.08 -3.97 -2.70
C MET A 103 -1.48 -5.44 -2.61
N MET A 104 -2.55 -5.72 -1.86
CA MET A 104 -3.12 -7.06 -1.78
C MET A 104 -4.06 -7.35 -2.95
N LYS A 105 -3.94 -8.56 -3.51
CA LYS A 105 -4.94 -9.16 -4.38
C LYS A 105 -6.02 -9.88 -3.53
N PRO A 106 -7.30 -9.87 -3.94
CA PRO A 106 -7.83 -9.26 -5.16
C PRO A 106 -7.88 -7.72 -5.07
N CYS A 107 -7.48 -7.03 -6.15
CA CYS A 107 -7.52 -5.58 -6.25
C CYS A 107 -8.23 -5.15 -7.55
N ARG A 108 -8.81 -3.95 -7.53
CA ARG A 108 -9.43 -3.37 -8.72
C ARG A 108 -8.34 -2.86 -9.66
N ILE A 109 -8.46 -3.09 -10.96
CA ILE A 109 -7.53 -2.56 -11.97
C ILE A 109 -7.41 -1.04 -11.86
N ALA A 110 -8.52 -0.32 -11.68
CA ALA A 110 -8.50 1.13 -11.49
C ALA A 110 -7.63 1.58 -10.31
N SER A 111 -7.61 0.82 -9.20
CA SER A 111 -6.76 1.12 -8.05
C SER A 111 -5.28 0.89 -8.35
N VAL A 112 -4.95 -0.12 -9.16
CA VAL A 112 -3.57 -0.36 -9.61
C VAL A 112 -3.11 0.78 -10.53
N VAL A 113 -3.95 1.18 -11.49
CA VAL A 113 -3.68 2.31 -12.39
C VAL A 113 -3.43 3.60 -11.61
N GLU A 114 -4.28 3.90 -10.62
CA GLU A 114 -4.10 5.07 -9.75
C GLU A 114 -2.75 5.07 -9.03
N ARG A 115 -2.31 3.90 -8.50
CA ARG A 115 -1.01 3.78 -7.84
C ARG A 115 0.16 3.95 -8.81
N VAL A 116 0.06 3.37 -9.99
CA VAL A 116 1.05 3.59 -11.06
C VAL A 116 1.17 5.07 -11.42
N ARG A 117 0.05 5.80 -11.53
CA ARG A 117 0.06 7.26 -11.77
C ARG A 117 0.74 8.04 -10.65
N LEU A 118 0.51 7.66 -9.40
CA LEU A 118 1.18 8.29 -8.25
C LEU A 118 2.70 8.05 -8.29
N LEU A 119 3.14 6.83 -8.56
CA LEU A 119 4.56 6.51 -8.72
C LEU A 119 5.19 7.27 -9.91
N ALA A 120 4.47 7.35 -11.03
CA ALA A 120 4.90 8.11 -12.19
C ALA A 120 5.10 9.60 -11.88
N ALA A 121 4.22 10.20 -11.07
CA ALA A 121 4.30 11.60 -10.66
C ALA A 121 5.46 11.87 -9.69
N GLN A 122 5.83 10.93 -8.82
CA GLN A 122 6.95 11.06 -7.89
C GLN A 122 8.30 11.14 -8.61
N HIS A 123 8.47 10.43 -9.73
CA HIS A 123 9.68 10.51 -10.55
C HIS A 123 9.87 11.84 -11.32
N TRP A 124 8.84 12.70 -11.38
CA TRP A 124 8.99 14.04 -11.98
C TRP A 124 9.60 15.07 -11.02
N SER A 125 9.79 14.69 -9.75
CA SER A 125 10.38 15.56 -8.72
C SER A 125 11.86 15.23 -8.48
N GLU A 126 12.64 14.95 -9.51
CA GLU A 126 14.10 14.83 -9.39
C GLU A 126 14.71 16.19 -9.02
N GLY A 127 14.86 16.41 -7.74
CA GLY A 127 15.44 17.61 -7.12
C GLY A 127 15.03 17.83 -5.68
N GLY A 128 14.13 17.03 -5.13
CA GLY A 128 13.63 17.15 -3.76
C GLY A 128 13.60 15.80 -3.04
N GLU A 129 14.08 15.82 -1.83
CA GLU A 129 14.13 14.72 -0.86
C GLU A 129 12.94 13.75 -0.96
N ASN A 130 13.23 12.46 -1.03
CA ASN A 130 12.29 11.35 -0.97
C ASN A 130 11.27 11.57 0.17
N PRO A 131 9.96 11.79 -0.11
CA PRO A 131 8.97 11.98 0.95
C PRO A 131 8.54 10.67 1.63
N ALA A 132 9.25 9.56 1.42
CA ALA A 132 9.07 8.30 2.12
C ALA A 132 9.76 8.30 3.49
N GLY A 133 9.71 9.41 4.20
CA GLY A 133 10.00 9.45 5.63
C GLY A 133 8.81 8.87 6.42
N PRO A 134 9.04 8.42 7.68
CA PRO A 134 7.99 7.85 8.53
C PRO A 134 6.75 8.75 8.69
N ALA A 135 6.88 10.05 8.45
CA ALA A 135 5.78 11.00 8.48
C ALA A 135 4.80 10.85 7.28
N SER A 136 5.29 10.54 6.08
CA SER A 136 4.45 10.35 4.89
C SER A 136 3.69 9.02 4.95
N ALA A 137 4.36 7.94 5.39
CA ALA A 137 3.73 6.65 5.62
C ALA A 137 2.60 6.76 6.66
N ARG A 138 2.81 7.54 7.72
CA ARG A 138 1.80 7.78 8.76
C ARG A 138 0.62 8.59 8.24
N GLN A 139 0.82 9.63 7.42
CA GLN A 139 -0.26 10.39 6.79
C GLN A 139 -1.11 9.53 5.86
N THR A 140 -0.48 8.65 5.08
CA THR A 140 -1.19 7.70 4.22
C THR A 140 -1.98 6.68 5.04
N LEU A 141 -1.42 6.16 6.13
CA LEU A 141 -2.11 5.28 7.07
C LEU A 141 -3.32 5.98 7.70
N GLU A 142 -3.15 7.21 8.18
CA GLU A 142 -4.24 8.00 8.76
C GLU A 142 -5.38 8.26 7.76
N ALA A 143 -5.05 8.55 6.51
CA ALA A 143 -6.04 8.74 5.45
C ALA A 143 -6.80 7.45 5.13
N ASN A 144 -6.10 6.32 5.02
CA ASN A 144 -6.69 5.02 4.76
C ASN A 144 -7.61 4.56 5.92
N VAL A 145 -7.15 4.68 7.16
CA VAL A 145 -7.94 4.34 8.35
C VAL A 145 -9.19 5.23 8.42
N THR A 146 -9.06 6.52 8.12
CA THR A 146 -10.18 7.47 8.08
C THR A 146 -11.23 7.05 7.03
N ALA A 147 -10.78 6.69 5.82
CA ALA A 147 -11.65 6.24 4.75
C ALA A 147 -12.42 4.96 5.12
N ILE A 148 -11.74 3.97 5.70
CA ILE A 148 -12.34 2.70 6.13
C ILE A 148 -13.40 2.95 7.23
N ILE A 149 -13.07 3.73 8.26
CA ILE A 149 -14.00 4.02 9.36
C ILE A 149 -15.25 4.75 8.85
N HIS A 150 -15.08 5.64 7.86
CA HIS A 150 -16.19 6.33 7.20
C HIS A 150 -17.06 5.36 6.38
N GLU A 151 -16.43 4.42 5.66
CA GLU A 151 -17.13 3.40 4.86
C GLU A 151 -17.95 2.45 5.74
N ILE A 152 -17.44 2.10 6.92
CA ILE A 152 -18.17 1.29 7.94
C ILE A 152 -19.37 2.07 8.51
N GLY A 153 -19.42 3.39 8.35
CA GLY A 153 -20.54 4.23 8.77
C GLY A 153 -20.41 4.82 10.18
N VAL A 154 -19.21 4.84 10.77
CA VAL A 154 -18.98 5.49 12.06
C VAL A 154 -19.10 7.01 11.91
N PRO A 155 -19.99 7.70 12.67
CA PRO A 155 -20.15 9.14 12.54
C PRO A 155 -18.91 9.92 12.99
N ALA A 156 -18.39 10.81 12.14
CA ALA A 156 -17.16 11.56 12.42
C ALA A 156 -17.28 12.56 13.59
N HIS A 157 -18.51 12.96 13.95
CA HIS A 157 -18.74 13.96 15.00
C HIS A 157 -18.70 13.39 16.43
N ILE A 158 -18.68 12.08 16.62
CA ILE A 158 -18.63 11.46 17.94
C ILE A 158 -17.19 11.24 18.40
N LYS A 159 -16.92 11.39 19.72
CA LYS A 159 -15.58 11.18 20.28
C LYS A 159 -15.03 9.77 20.03
N GLY A 160 -15.92 8.78 19.98
CA GLY A 160 -15.57 7.40 19.69
C GLY A 160 -14.90 7.20 18.33
N TYR A 161 -15.23 8.02 17.33
CA TYR A 161 -14.58 8.03 16.03
C TYR A 161 -13.08 8.33 16.14
N GLN A 162 -12.72 9.39 16.87
CA GLN A 162 -11.30 9.79 17.04
C GLN A 162 -10.51 8.74 17.82
N TYR A 163 -11.12 8.16 18.86
CA TYR A 163 -10.47 7.13 19.67
C TYR A 163 -10.30 5.83 18.89
N LEU A 164 -11.31 5.42 18.11
CA LEU A 164 -11.27 4.24 17.25
C LEU A 164 -10.18 4.40 16.18
N ARG A 165 -10.15 5.55 15.50
CA ARG A 165 -9.12 5.86 14.49
C ARG A 165 -7.71 5.74 15.07
N GLU A 166 -7.47 6.36 16.22
CA GLU A 166 -6.17 6.31 16.88
C GLU A 166 -5.80 4.89 17.33
N ALA A 167 -6.75 4.16 17.91
CA ALA A 167 -6.55 2.79 18.33
C ALA A 167 -6.13 1.88 17.17
N ILE A 168 -6.77 2.05 15.99
CA ILE A 168 -6.41 1.29 14.78
C ILE A 168 -5.00 1.66 14.32
N ILE A 169 -4.65 2.95 14.26
CA ILE A 169 -3.31 3.41 13.85
C ILE A 169 -2.24 2.82 14.76
N MET A 170 -2.41 2.92 16.08
CA MET A 170 -1.48 2.34 17.06
C MET A 170 -1.32 0.83 16.91
N THR A 171 -2.41 0.12 16.64
CA THR A 171 -2.39 -1.32 16.43
C THR A 171 -1.66 -1.72 15.13
N VAL A 172 -1.77 -0.90 14.08
CA VAL A 172 -1.04 -1.12 12.81
C VAL A 172 0.45 -0.82 12.97
N GLU A 173 0.80 0.20 13.77
CA GLU A 173 2.19 0.56 14.07
C GLU A 173 2.86 -0.48 14.99
N ASP A 174 2.10 -1.09 15.90
CA ASP A 174 2.57 -2.13 16.83
C ASP A 174 1.48 -3.19 17.05
N MET A 175 1.61 -4.32 16.37
CA MET A 175 0.65 -5.43 16.44
C MET A 175 0.56 -6.09 17.82
N ASP A 176 1.57 -5.97 18.67
CA ASP A 176 1.54 -6.57 20.00
C ASP A 176 0.54 -5.86 20.93
N VAL A 177 0.22 -4.62 20.64
CA VAL A 177 -0.76 -3.82 21.40
C VAL A 177 -2.17 -4.41 21.34
N ILE A 178 -2.54 -5.12 20.25
CA ILE A 178 -3.85 -5.77 20.12
C ILE A 178 -4.05 -6.90 21.13
N ASN A 179 -2.96 -7.53 21.57
CA ASN A 179 -3.02 -8.60 22.58
C ASN A 179 -3.25 -8.07 24.00
N ALA A 180 -3.19 -6.75 24.19
CA ALA A 180 -3.29 -6.08 25.48
C ALA A 180 -4.24 -4.86 25.44
N VAL A 181 -5.39 -4.96 24.78
CA VAL A 181 -6.33 -3.86 24.50
C VAL A 181 -6.67 -3.05 25.77
N THR A 182 -7.08 -3.71 26.84
CA THR A 182 -7.47 -3.03 28.08
C THR A 182 -6.30 -2.56 28.94
N LYS A 183 -5.14 -3.22 28.81
CA LYS A 183 -3.97 -2.93 29.62
C LYS A 183 -3.00 -1.94 28.97
N VAL A 184 -2.97 -1.88 27.63
CA VAL A 184 -2.04 -1.04 26.87
C VAL A 184 -2.78 -0.10 25.94
N LEU A 185 -3.59 -0.62 24.99
CA LEU A 185 -4.19 0.20 23.93
C LEU A 185 -5.08 1.31 24.47
N TYR A 186 -6.09 0.99 25.28
CA TYR A 186 -6.98 2.01 25.81
C TYR A 186 -6.31 3.02 26.73
N PRO A 187 -5.37 2.65 27.63
CA PRO A 187 -4.57 3.61 28.39
C PRO A 187 -3.73 4.55 27.52
N GLU A 188 -3.10 4.04 26.46
CA GLU A 188 -2.29 4.86 25.54
C GLU A 188 -3.16 5.86 24.78
N VAL A 189 -4.30 5.42 24.20
CA VAL A 189 -5.28 6.31 23.58
C VAL A 189 -5.78 7.35 24.60
N ALA A 190 -6.09 6.93 25.83
CA ALA A 190 -6.55 7.82 26.88
C ALA A 190 -5.51 8.90 27.21
N ARG A 191 -4.23 8.54 27.28
CA ARG A 191 -3.12 9.48 27.50
C ARG A 191 -3.04 10.53 26.39
N LYS A 192 -3.15 10.10 25.13
CA LYS A 192 -3.10 11.01 23.97
C LYS A 192 -4.24 12.03 23.96
N PHE A 193 -5.42 11.62 24.37
CA PHE A 193 -6.62 12.48 24.37
C PHE A 193 -6.96 13.11 25.73
N GLY A 194 -6.11 12.97 26.74
CA GLY A 194 -6.34 13.58 28.07
C GLY A 194 -7.60 13.05 28.76
N THR A 195 -7.88 11.75 28.63
CA THR A 195 -9.09 11.11 29.20
C THR A 195 -8.73 9.84 29.98
N THR A 196 -9.69 9.02 30.32
CA THR A 196 -9.49 7.74 31.02
C THR A 196 -9.74 6.55 30.10
N ALA A 197 -9.04 5.41 30.34
CA ALA A 197 -9.19 4.19 29.57
C ALA A 197 -10.65 3.69 29.50
N SER A 198 -11.40 3.78 30.61
CA SER A 198 -12.81 3.41 30.64
C SER A 198 -13.71 4.30 29.77
N ARG A 199 -13.36 5.60 29.64
CA ARG A 199 -14.10 6.49 28.73
C ARG A 199 -13.77 6.20 27.26
N VAL A 200 -12.53 5.85 26.97
CA VAL A 200 -12.10 5.42 25.62
C VAL A 200 -12.86 4.15 25.22
N GLU A 201 -12.83 3.12 26.05
CA GLU A 201 -13.55 1.87 25.81
C GLU A 201 -15.04 2.11 25.53
N ARG A 202 -15.70 2.87 26.42
CA ARG A 202 -17.14 3.17 26.28
C ARG A 202 -17.45 3.93 25.00
N ALA A 203 -16.61 4.90 24.64
CA ALA A 203 -16.80 5.71 23.44
C ALA A 203 -16.55 4.90 22.15
N ILE A 204 -15.56 4.02 22.12
CA ILE A 204 -15.31 3.11 20.99
C ILE A 204 -16.47 2.14 20.84
N ARG A 205 -16.92 1.49 21.93
CA ARG A 205 -18.05 0.57 21.89
C ARG A 205 -19.29 1.26 21.33
N HIS A 206 -19.63 2.45 21.83
CA HIS A 206 -20.76 3.23 21.32
C HIS A 206 -20.61 3.58 19.84
N ALA A 207 -19.39 3.92 19.37
CA ALA A 207 -19.14 4.22 17.98
C ALA A 207 -19.39 3.01 17.06
N ILE A 208 -19.01 1.82 17.51
CA ILE A 208 -19.24 0.56 16.80
C ILE A 208 -20.74 0.23 16.78
N GLU A 209 -21.45 0.36 17.91
CA GLU A 209 -22.89 0.13 18.00
C GLU A 209 -23.67 1.04 17.04
N VAL A 210 -23.36 2.34 17.00
CA VAL A 210 -24.00 3.31 16.09
C VAL A 210 -23.74 2.98 14.61
N ALA A 211 -22.57 2.43 14.28
CA ALA A 211 -22.28 2.00 12.92
C ALA A 211 -23.03 0.72 12.51
N TRP A 212 -23.29 -0.17 13.49
CA TRP A 212 -23.95 -1.45 13.24
C TRP A 212 -25.49 -1.33 13.14
N ASP A 213 -26.07 -0.32 13.77
CA ASP A 213 -27.53 -0.06 13.76
C ASP A 213 -28.02 0.68 12.49
N ARG A 214 -27.16 0.84 11.47
CA ARG A 214 -27.47 1.45 10.16
C ARG A 214 -27.63 0.42 9.07
#